data_1ac49f5a0636c40341297e99fc4dbe66
#
_entry.id   1ac49f5a0636c40341297e99fc4dbe66
#
_cell.length_a   1.000
_cell.length_b   1.000
_cell.length_c   1.000
_cell.angle_alpha   90.00
_cell.angle_beta   90.00
_cell.angle_gamma   90.00
#
_symmetry.space_group_name_H-M   'P 1'
#
loop_
_entity.id
_entity.type
_entity.pdbx_description
1 polymer ?
#
loop_
_entity_poly.entity_id
_entity_poly.type
_entity_poly.pdbx_seq_one_letter_code
_entity_poly.pdbx_strand_id
1 'polypeptide(L)'
;MANNPGAKKAIRKIARRTEVNTARRSRVRTFLRKFDAAVTGGDAAAAKTAFVEAQSELMRAVSKGVVHKNTGARKVARLAAQLKRVSLA
;
A
#
# COMPACT_ATOMS: atom_id res chain seq x y z
N MET A 1 7.86 -24.10 24.99
CA MET A 1 8.81 -22.98 24.98
C MET A 1 9.96 -23.24 24.01
N ALA A 2 10.36 -22.20 23.29
CA ALA A 2 11.41 -22.31 22.27
C ALA A 2 12.78 -22.19 22.94
N ASN A 3 13.32 -23.32 23.42
CA ASN A 3 14.62 -23.34 24.12
C ASN A 3 15.79 -23.77 23.23
N ASN A 4 15.52 -24.27 22.00
CA ASN A 4 16.61 -24.65 21.13
C ASN A 4 17.03 -23.48 20.22
N PRO A 5 18.31 -23.43 19.77
CA PRO A 5 18.81 -22.33 18.94
C PRO A 5 18.05 -22.17 17.62
N GLY A 6 17.62 -23.25 16.99
CA GLY A 6 16.86 -23.21 15.74
C GLY A 6 15.51 -22.55 15.89
N ALA A 7 14.77 -22.88 16.98
CA ALA A 7 13.49 -22.28 17.26
C ALA A 7 13.62 -20.78 17.59
N LYS A 8 14.64 -20.41 18.36
CA LYS A 8 14.93 -19.01 18.70
C LYS A 8 15.25 -18.20 17.44
N LYS A 9 16.02 -18.78 16.53
CA LYS A 9 16.35 -18.17 15.24
C LYS A 9 15.10 -17.96 14.38
N ALA A 10 14.20 -18.94 14.33
CA ALA A 10 12.95 -18.87 13.60
C ALA A 10 12.05 -17.76 14.14
N ILE A 11 11.94 -17.62 15.46
CA ILE A 11 11.17 -16.57 16.12
C ILE A 11 11.69 -15.19 15.74
N ARG A 12 13.00 -14.98 15.77
CA ARG A 12 13.62 -13.71 15.40
C ARG A 12 13.37 -13.40 13.93
N LYS A 13 13.47 -14.40 13.03
CA LYS A 13 13.22 -14.25 11.61
C LYS A 13 11.76 -13.83 11.35
N ILE A 14 10.81 -14.47 12.01
CA ILE A 14 9.39 -14.15 11.89
C ILE A 14 9.12 -12.73 12.41
N ALA A 15 9.68 -12.35 13.55
CA ALA A 15 9.51 -11.02 14.13
C ALA A 15 10.01 -9.94 13.18
N ARG A 16 11.18 -10.13 12.58
CA ARG A 16 11.75 -9.19 11.59
C ARG A 16 10.89 -9.07 10.35
N ARG A 17 10.40 -10.20 9.83
CA ARG A 17 9.51 -10.22 8.66
C ARG A 17 8.21 -9.47 8.93
N THR A 18 7.62 -9.68 10.11
CA THR A 18 6.39 -8.99 10.53
C THR A 18 6.61 -7.49 10.61
N GLU A 19 7.74 -7.06 11.18
CA GLU A 19 8.11 -5.65 11.27
C GLU A 19 8.23 -5.00 9.90
N VAL A 20 8.94 -5.65 8.96
CA VAL A 20 9.10 -5.17 7.59
C VAL A 20 7.75 -5.09 6.87
N ASN A 21 6.92 -6.12 7.00
CA ASN A 21 5.61 -6.15 6.36
C ASN A 21 4.67 -5.09 6.93
N THR A 22 4.70 -4.84 8.24
CA THR A 22 3.93 -3.78 8.88
C THR A 22 4.34 -2.41 8.34
N ALA A 23 5.65 -2.17 8.19
CA ALA A 23 6.16 -0.92 7.62
C ALA A 23 5.68 -0.73 6.18
N ARG A 24 5.69 -1.77 5.37
CA ARG A 24 5.20 -1.73 3.99
C ARG A 24 3.72 -1.41 3.90
N ARG A 25 2.90 -2.03 4.75
CA ARG A 25 1.46 -1.76 4.81
C ARG A 25 1.18 -0.33 5.24
N SER A 26 1.91 0.17 6.24
CA SER A 26 1.78 1.56 6.70
C SER A 26 2.13 2.54 5.60
N ARG A 27 3.15 2.24 4.80
CA ARG A 27 3.55 3.07 3.66
C ARG A 27 2.43 3.13 2.61
N VAL A 28 1.82 2.00 2.27
CA VAL A 28 0.69 1.96 1.33
C VAL A 28 -0.48 2.80 1.85
N ARG A 29 -0.84 2.65 3.12
CA ARG A 29 -1.92 3.42 3.74
C ARG A 29 -1.65 4.92 3.69
N THR A 30 -0.41 5.33 3.91
CA THR A 30 -0.01 6.73 3.85
C THR A 30 -0.27 7.31 2.46
N PHE A 31 0.13 6.60 1.41
CA PHE A 31 -0.08 7.07 0.04
C PHE A 31 -1.55 7.05 -0.36
N LEU A 32 -2.33 6.08 0.11
CA LEU A 32 -3.77 6.05 -0.12
C LEU A 32 -4.47 7.24 0.55
N ARG A 33 -4.06 7.61 1.76
CA ARG A 33 -4.58 8.78 2.45
C ARG A 33 -4.24 10.09 1.73
N LYS A 34 -3.03 10.19 1.20
CA LYS A 34 -2.63 11.35 0.39
C LYS A 34 -3.50 11.49 -0.85
N PHE A 35 -3.82 10.38 -1.49
CA PHE A 35 -4.72 10.37 -2.65
C PHE A 35 -6.13 10.83 -2.24
N ASP A 36 -6.67 10.27 -1.16
CA ASP A 36 -7.99 10.65 -0.65
C ASP A 36 -8.06 12.14 -0.32
N ALA A 37 -7.02 12.69 0.29
CA ALA A 37 -6.94 14.11 0.61
C ALA A 37 -6.95 14.97 -0.66
N ALA A 38 -6.22 14.56 -1.69
CA ALA A 38 -6.17 15.26 -2.97
C ALA A 38 -7.54 15.22 -3.68
N VAL A 39 -8.21 14.08 -3.65
CA VAL A 39 -9.56 13.92 -4.24
C VAL A 39 -10.57 14.79 -3.50
N THR A 40 -10.53 14.78 -2.18
CA THR A 40 -11.42 15.59 -1.33
C THR A 40 -11.20 17.07 -1.58
N GLY A 41 -9.95 17.48 -1.83
CA GLY A 41 -9.61 18.87 -2.16
C GLY A 41 -10.07 19.31 -3.54
N GLY A 42 -10.46 18.38 -4.40
CA GLY A 42 -10.96 18.68 -5.75
C GLY A 42 -9.90 19.14 -6.75
N ASP A 43 -8.62 19.01 -6.42
CA ASP A 43 -7.51 19.38 -7.32
C ASP A 43 -7.15 18.18 -8.20
N ALA A 44 -7.55 18.21 -9.47
CA ALA A 44 -7.29 17.14 -10.42
C ALA A 44 -5.81 16.87 -10.65
N ALA A 45 -4.98 17.92 -10.68
CA ALA A 45 -3.53 17.78 -10.88
C ALA A 45 -2.87 17.10 -9.69
N ALA A 46 -3.22 17.52 -8.47
CA ALA A 46 -2.71 16.90 -7.24
C ALA A 46 -3.20 15.47 -7.12
N ALA A 47 -4.46 15.20 -7.47
CA ALA A 47 -5.02 13.85 -7.44
C ALA A 47 -4.30 12.92 -8.42
N LYS A 48 -3.96 13.40 -9.60
CA LYS A 48 -3.22 12.62 -10.61
C LYS A 48 -1.83 12.23 -10.11
N THR A 49 -1.10 13.19 -9.52
CA THR A 49 0.23 12.94 -8.94
C THR A 49 0.12 11.92 -7.81
N ALA A 50 -0.83 12.12 -6.89
CA ALA A 50 -1.05 11.21 -5.77
C ALA A 50 -1.47 9.81 -6.25
N PHE A 51 -2.25 9.72 -7.33
CA PHE A 51 -2.65 8.45 -7.92
C PHE A 51 -1.43 7.65 -8.41
N VAL A 52 -0.52 8.31 -9.14
CA VAL A 52 0.69 7.65 -9.66
C VAL A 52 1.53 7.11 -8.49
N GLU A 53 1.72 7.91 -7.46
CA GLU A 53 2.46 7.48 -6.26
C GLU A 53 1.77 6.31 -5.54
N ALA A 54 0.46 6.40 -5.34
CA ALA A 54 -0.32 5.35 -4.67
C ALA A 54 -0.30 4.05 -5.47
N GLN A 55 -0.44 4.13 -6.79
CA GLN A 55 -0.36 2.98 -7.68
C GLN A 55 1.00 2.30 -7.58
N SER A 56 2.08 3.08 -7.61
CA SER A 56 3.46 2.57 -7.50
C SER A 56 3.66 1.83 -6.19
N GLU A 57 3.19 2.41 -5.08
CA GLU A 57 3.34 1.79 -3.76
C GLU A 57 2.50 0.52 -3.63
N LEU A 58 1.27 0.51 -4.17
CA LEU A 58 0.43 -0.69 -4.19
C LEU A 58 1.07 -1.82 -4.99
N MET A 59 1.59 -1.51 -6.16
CA MET A 59 2.23 -2.51 -7.01
C MET A 59 3.52 -3.04 -6.38
N ARG A 60 4.26 -2.18 -5.70
CA ARG A 60 5.44 -2.60 -4.93
C ARG A 60 5.06 -3.55 -3.80
N ALA A 61 3.97 -3.26 -3.08
CA ALA A 61 3.46 -4.11 -2.01
C ALA A 61 2.99 -5.48 -2.54
N VAL A 62 2.36 -5.50 -3.71
CA VAL A 62 1.99 -6.74 -4.40
C VAL A 62 3.23 -7.55 -4.76
N SER A 63 4.25 -6.90 -5.33
CA SER A 63 5.52 -7.52 -5.71
C SER A 63 6.23 -8.15 -4.50
N LYS A 64 6.10 -7.53 -3.31
CA LYS A 64 6.70 -8.03 -2.07
C LYS A 64 5.82 -9.03 -1.33
N GLY A 65 4.65 -9.37 -1.85
CA GLY A 65 3.74 -10.33 -1.25
C GLY A 65 2.96 -9.82 -0.03
N VAL A 66 3.00 -8.52 0.24
CA VAL A 66 2.29 -7.89 1.36
C VAL A 66 0.80 -7.72 1.03
N VAL A 67 0.49 -7.48 -0.23
CA VAL A 67 -0.87 -7.33 -0.74
C VAL A 67 -1.08 -8.35 -1.85
N HIS A 68 -2.20 -9.05 -1.83
CA HIS A 68 -2.54 -10.00 -2.88
C HIS A 68 -2.79 -9.26 -4.20
N LYS A 69 -2.35 -9.83 -5.33
CA LYS A 69 -2.47 -9.21 -6.65
C LYS A 69 -3.89 -8.78 -7.01
N ASN A 70 -4.89 -9.58 -6.66
CA ASN A 70 -6.29 -9.28 -6.96
C ASN A 70 -6.79 -8.09 -6.11
N THR A 71 -6.38 -8.02 -4.86
CA THR A 71 -6.69 -6.88 -3.97
C THR A 71 -6.04 -5.61 -4.49
N GLY A 72 -4.77 -5.69 -4.90
CA GLY A 72 -4.05 -4.55 -5.48
C GLY A 72 -4.71 -4.05 -6.75
N ALA A 73 -5.07 -4.95 -7.66
CA ALA A 73 -5.74 -4.61 -8.92
C ALA A 73 -7.09 -3.93 -8.67
N ARG A 74 -7.87 -4.44 -7.74
CA ARG A 74 -9.17 -3.85 -7.36
C ARG A 74 -9.00 -2.44 -6.81
N LYS A 75 -8.02 -2.25 -5.92
CA LYS A 75 -7.71 -0.94 -5.34
C LYS A 75 -7.30 0.06 -6.41
N VAL A 76 -6.41 -0.32 -7.32
CA VAL A 76 -5.98 0.56 -8.42
C VAL A 76 -7.17 0.94 -9.29
N ALA A 77 -8.05 0.00 -9.62
CA ALA A 77 -9.23 0.28 -10.42
C ALA A 77 -10.16 1.29 -9.75
N ARG A 78 -10.37 1.16 -8.43
CA ARG A 78 -11.19 2.11 -7.66
C ARG A 78 -10.56 3.48 -7.60
N LEU A 79 -9.25 3.57 -7.40
CA LEU A 79 -8.53 4.84 -7.39
C LEU A 79 -8.63 5.52 -8.76
N ALA A 80 -8.47 4.76 -9.83
CA ALA A 80 -8.60 5.28 -11.19
C ALA A 80 -10.00 5.86 -11.45
N ALA A 81 -11.05 5.18 -10.96
CA ALA A 81 -12.43 5.67 -11.07
C ALA A 81 -12.64 6.98 -10.31
N GLN A 82 -12.08 7.10 -9.11
CA GLN A 82 -12.14 8.33 -8.33
C GLN A 82 -11.39 9.47 -9.01
N LEU A 83 -10.22 9.19 -9.56
CA LEU A 83 -9.44 10.18 -10.31
C LEU A 83 -10.22 10.69 -11.51
N LYS A 84 -10.88 9.80 -12.24
CA LYS A 84 -11.71 10.16 -13.40
C LYS A 84 -12.83 11.11 -13.01
N ARG A 85 -13.51 10.85 -11.90
CA ARG A 85 -14.59 11.73 -11.40
C ARG A 85 -14.09 13.12 -11.09
N VAL A 86 -12.94 13.24 -10.42
CA VAL A 86 -12.34 14.53 -10.10
C VAL A 86 -11.94 15.27 -11.38
N SER A 87 -11.37 14.57 -12.36
CA SER A 87 -10.94 15.16 -13.63
C SER A 87 -12.11 15.65 -14.48
N LEU A 88 -13.29 15.03 -14.35
CA LEU A 88 -14.50 15.40 -15.10
C LEU A 88 -15.32 16.47 -14.40
N ALA A 89 -15.10 16.65 -13.10
CA ALA A 89 -15.78 17.71 -12.33
C ALA A 89 -15.10 19.07 -12.56
#